data_d50df7525a93260403d1e10d3fe303f5
#
_entry.id   d50df7525a93260403d1e10d3fe303f5
#
_cell.length_a   1.000
_cell.length_b   1.000
_cell.length_c   1.000
_cell.angle_alpha   90.00
_cell.angle_beta   90.00
_cell.angle_gamma   90.00
#
_symmetry.space_group_name_H-M   'P 1'
#
loop_
_entity.id
_entity.type
_entity.pdbx_description
1 polymer ?
#
loop_
_entity_poly.entity_id
_entity_poly.type
_entity_poly.pdbx_seq_one_letter_code
_entity_poly.pdbx_strand_id
1 'polypeptide(L)'
;FTLPHELNPLIYCNQKLLYGLLHRCCAETLLELSSDKTYLGATPGIIQVLHTWNQELDYHVHMHCIISGGGLTKAHKIRRSAGKFFIPVHVLRDKFKGKYLSLLNTLYKNNKLNFSSSCERLQNSYEWKDWKDKLYKKEWCPYIKETFNGFGNAIEYLGRYTHKIAISNSCILSVTENEVTFSARGKKPGEPKRQITL
;
A
#
# COMPACT_ATOMS: atom_id res chain seq x y z
N PHE A 1 -2.27 -2.26 -1.05
CA PHE A 1 -2.54 -1.78 0.30
C PHE A 1 -2.35 -0.28 0.37
N THR A 2 -3.40 0.46 0.65
CA THR A 2 -3.35 1.92 0.75
C THR A 2 -3.54 2.35 2.19
N LEU A 3 -2.70 3.27 2.66
CA LEU A 3 -2.84 3.86 3.99
C LEU A 3 -3.81 5.05 3.95
N PRO A 4 -4.64 5.23 4.98
CA PRO A 4 -5.46 6.43 5.12
C PRO A 4 -4.62 7.71 5.14
N HIS A 5 -5.12 8.77 4.52
CA HIS A 5 -4.40 10.04 4.41
C HIS A 5 -4.15 10.71 5.78
N GLU A 6 -4.93 10.39 6.79
CA GLU A 6 -4.73 10.87 8.17
C GLU A 6 -3.40 10.39 8.78
N LEU A 7 -2.79 9.33 8.20
CA LEU A 7 -1.47 8.87 8.58
C LEU A 7 -0.34 9.70 7.94
N ASN A 8 -0.63 10.43 6.86
CA ASN A 8 0.39 11.12 6.07
C ASN A 8 1.30 12.04 6.88
N PRO A 9 0.78 12.92 7.80
CA PRO A 9 1.63 13.79 8.59
C PRO A 9 2.63 13.01 9.47
N LEU A 10 2.16 11.94 10.12
CA LEU A 10 3.01 11.10 10.96
C LEU A 10 4.04 10.31 10.12
N ILE A 11 3.63 9.81 8.96
CA ILE A 11 4.52 9.08 8.04
C ILE A 11 5.62 10.01 7.52
N TYR A 12 5.27 11.24 7.15
CA TYR A 12 6.20 12.23 6.63
C TYR A 12 7.35 12.51 7.60
N CYS A 13 7.05 12.60 8.90
CA CYS A 13 8.05 12.76 9.95
C CYS A 13 8.87 11.50 10.26
N ASN A 14 8.40 10.32 9.82
CA ASN A 14 8.96 9.01 10.18
C ASN A 14 9.14 8.09 8.98
N GLN A 15 9.47 8.63 7.81
CA GLN A 15 9.42 7.91 6.52
C GLN A 15 10.10 6.54 6.57
N LYS A 16 11.39 6.48 6.92
CA LYS A 16 12.15 5.23 6.95
C LYS A 16 11.50 4.18 7.85
N LEU A 17 11.06 4.59 9.02
CA LEU A 17 10.46 3.70 10.02
C LEU A 17 9.09 3.20 9.57
N LEU A 18 8.22 4.11 9.12
CA LEU A 18 6.82 3.76 8.78
C LEU A 18 6.67 3.14 7.39
N TYR A 19 7.58 3.42 6.45
CA TYR A 19 7.67 2.65 5.22
C TYR A 19 8.12 1.20 5.50
N GLY A 20 9.12 1.02 6.39
CA GLY A 20 9.52 -0.31 6.86
C GLY A 20 8.38 -1.06 7.56
N LEU A 21 7.60 -0.35 8.39
CA LEU A 21 6.40 -0.91 9.01
C LEU A 21 5.36 -1.36 7.97
N LEU A 22 5.12 -0.55 6.93
CA LEU A 22 4.19 -0.88 5.85
C LEU A 22 4.65 -2.14 5.09
N HIS A 23 5.92 -2.19 4.70
CA HIS A 23 6.51 -3.38 4.07
C HIS A 23 6.30 -4.64 4.92
N ARG A 24 6.65 -4.56 6.19
CA ARG A 24 6.50 -5.65 7.14
C ARG A 24 5.04 -6.10 7.27
N CYS A 25 4.12 -5.16 7.48
CA CYS A 25 2.70 -5.48 7.66
C CYS A 25 2.09 -6.13 6.42
N CYS A 26 2.43 -5.65 5.21
CA CYS A 26 1.96 -6.25 3.97
C CYS A 26 2.49 -7.69 3.81
N ALA A 27 3.82 -7.89 3.99
CA ALA A 27 4.43 -9.21 3.88
C ALA A 27 3.84 -10.21 4.88
N GLU A 28 3.84 -9.84 6.18
CA GLU A 28 3.32 -10.72 7.23
C GLU A 28 1.82 -11.03 7.03
N THR A 29 1.01 -10.06 6.62
CA THR A 29 -0.42 -10.29 6.35
C THR A 29 -0.62 -11.30 5.23
N LEU A 30 0.10 -11.12 4.11
CA LEU A 30 0.01 -12.01 2.97
C LEU A 30 0.53 -13.41 3.30
N LEU A 31 1.67 -13.52 3.99
CA LEU A 31 2.27 -14.79 4.36
C LEU A 31 1.40 -15.58 5.36
N GLU A 32 0.90 -14.90 6.40
CA GLU A 32 0.04 -15.54 7.40
C GLU A 32 -1.25 -16.07 6.78
N LEU A 33 -1.94 -15.25 5.99
CA LEU A 33 -3.19 -15.68 5.35
C LEU A 33 -2.94 -16.75 4.29
N SER A 34 -1.86 -16.64 3.52
CA SER A 34 -1.51 -17.67 2.53
C SER A 34 -1.13 -19.01 3.16
N SER A 35 -0.56 -19.02 4.37
CA SER A 35 -0.22 -20.25 5.09
C SER A 35 -1.43 -21.02 5.60
N ASP A 36 -2.58 -20.36 5.74
CA ASP A 36 -3.83 -20.99 6.14
C ASP A 36 -4.33 -21.92 5.01
N LYS A 37 -4.69 -23.15 5.40
CA LYS A 37 -5.21 -24.18 4.46
C LYS A 37 -6.54 -23.79 3.83
N THR A 38 -7.31 -22.90 4.47
CA THR A 38 -8.56 -22.35 3.94
C THR A 38 -8.32 -21.55 2.67
N TYR A 39 -7.12 -20.94 2.53
CA TYR A 39 -6.77 -20.14 1.36
C TYR A 39 -5.80 -20.89 0.44
N LEU A 40 -4.48 -20.75 0.68
CA LEU A 40 -3.45 -21.41 -0.13
C LEU A 40 -2.84 -22.63 0.57
N GLY A 41 -2.62 -22.55 1.90
CA GLY A 41 -1.92 -23.59 2.66
C GLY A 41 -0.46 -23.76 2.25
N ALA A 42 0.17 -22.70 1.76
CA ALA A 42 1.55 -22.69 1.28
C ALA A 42 2.15 -21.28 1.40
N THR A 43 3.47 -21.19 1.29
CA THR A 43 4.21 -19.91 1.29
C THR A 43 4.39 -19.45 -0.15
N PRO A 44 3.74 -18.33 -0.57
CA PRO A 44 3.87 -17.78 -1.91
C PRO A 44 5.15 -16.96 -2.08
N GLY A 45 5.54 -16.70 -3.33
CA GLY A 45 6.45 -15.61 -3.68
C GLY A 45 5.71 -14.27 -3.63
N ILE A 46 6.36 -13.23 -3.08
CA ILE A 46 5.79 -11.89 -2.96
C ILE A 46 6.82 -10.86 -3.43
N ILE A 47 6.40 -9.94 -4.28
CA ILE A 47 7.15 -8.75 -4.67
C ILE A 47 6.38 -7.55 -4.16
N GLN A 48 7.07 -6.61 -3.51
CA GLN A 48 6.48 -5.39 -2.96
C GLN A 48 7.15 -4.16 -3.54
N VAL A 49 6.35 -3.19 -3.97
CA VAL A 49 6.81 -1.90 -4.49
C VAL A 49 6.07 -0.78 -3.77
N LEU A 50 6.83 0.07 -3.07
CA LEU A 50 6.30 1.23 -2.37
C LEU A 50 6.10 2.39 -3.35
N HIS A 51 4.92 3.00 -3.31
CA HIS A 51 4.65 4.29 -3.93
C HIS A 51 4.19 5.30 -2.88
N THR A 52 4.57 6.55 -3.07
CA THR A 52 4.25 7.65 -2.13
C THR A 52 3.48 8.78 -2.78
N TRP A 53 2.95 8.58 -3.98
CA TRP A 53 2.20 9.56 -4.76
C TRP A 53 0.95 8.95 -5.39
N ASN A 54 -0.05 9.77 -5.65
CA ASN A 54 -1.19 9.45 -6.48
C ASN A 54 -1.00 9.99 -7.92
N GLN A 55 -2.05 9.94 -8.73
CA GLN A 55 -2.02 10.45 -10.11
C GLN A 55 -1.99 11.99 -10.20
N GLU A 56 -2.30 12.68 -9.12
CA GLU A 56 -2.28 14.14 -8.98
C GLU A 56 -0.99 14.63 -8.33
N LEU A 57 -0.03 13.72 -8.09
CA LEU A 57 1.24 13.91 -7.39
C LEU A 57 1.10 14.26 -5.90
N ASP A 58 -0.10 14.14 -5.32
CA ASP A 58 -0.26 14.27 -3.89
C ASP A 58 0.47 13.16 -3.13
N TYR A 59 0.89 13.47 -1.92
CA TYR A 59 1.49 12.49 -1.03
C TYR A 59 0.47 11.41 -0.63
N HIS A 60 0.65 10.22 -1.19
CA HIS A 60 -0.28 9.09 -1.06
C HIS A 60 0.48 7.77 -0.89
N VAL A 61 0.64 7.35 0.34
CA VAL A 61 1.46 6.18 0.67
C VAL A 61 0.69 4.89 0.46
N HIS A 62 1.20 4.05 -0.44
CA HIS A 62 0.60 2.75 -0.72
C HIS A 62 1.64 1.73 -1.20
N MET A 63 1.30 0.44 -1.01
CA MET A 63 2.13 -0.69 -1.39
C MET A 63 1.46 -1.51 -2.48
N HIS A 64 2.13 -1.66 -3.61
CA HIS A 64 1.79 -2.66 -4.61
C HIS A 64 2.43 -3.99 -4.24
N CYS A 65 1.62 -5.05 -4.21
CA CYS A 65 2.11 -6.40 -3.97
C CYS A 65 1.72 -7.29 -5.14
N ILE A 66 2.69 -8.00 -5.71
CA ILE A 66 2.45 -9.11 -6.63
C ILE A 66 2.69 -10.39 -5.85
N ILE A 67 1.70 -11.26 -5.87
CA ILE A 67 1.75 -12.53 -5.18
C ILE A 67 1.61 -13.66 -6.20
N SER A 68 2.44 -14.70 -6.07
CA SER A 68 2.34 -15.86 -6.94
C SER A 68 1.02 -16.62 -6.73
N GLY A 69 0.41 -17.12 -7.81
CA GLY A 69 -0.80 -17.97 -7.76
C GLY A 69 -0.56 -19.37 -7.21
N GLY A 70 0.49 -19.54 -6.42
CA GLY A 70 0.86 -20.79 -5.76
C GLY A 70 2.04 -20.57 -4.82
N GLY A 71 2.47 -21.61 -4.12
CA GLY A 71 3.57 -21.53 -3.16
C GLY A 71 4.11 -22.88 -2.74
N LEU A 72 5.11 -22.87 -1.86
CA LEU A 72 5.71 -24.05 -1.29
C LEU A 72 5.02 -24.43 0.03
N THR A 73 4.56 -25.66 0.13
CA THR A 73 4.03 -26.22 1.38
C THR A 73 5.18 -26.50 2.37
N LYS A 74 4.86 -26.74 3.64
CA LYS A 74 5.84 -27.17 4.65
C LYS A 74 6.60 -28.46 4.26
N ALA A 75 6.00 -29.29 3.41
CA ALA A 75 6.62 -30.51 2.86
C ALA A 75 7.39 -30.25 1.55
N HIS A 76 7.73 -28.99 1.24
CA HIS A 76 8.44 -28.56 0.03
C HIS A 76 7.77 -28.97 -1.30
N LYS A 77 6.45 -29.21 -1.28
CA LYS A 77 5.68 -29.47 -2.50
C LYS A 77 5.03 -28.20 -3.01
N ILE A 78 4.96 -28.05 -4.34
CA ILE A 78 4.27 -26.92 -4.98
C ILE A 78 2.76 -27.14 -4.81
N ARG A 79 2.07 -26.11 -4.32
CA ARG A 79 0.62 -26.02 -4.28
C ARG A 79 0.16 -24.80 -5.06
N ARG A 80 -0.78 -24.98 -5.97
CA ARG A 80 -1.41 -23.90 -6.73
C ARG A 80 -2.70 -23.46 -6.04
N SER A 81 -3.05 -22.17 -6.17
CA SER A 81 -4.33 -21.67 -5.70
C SER A 81 -5.48 -22.25 -6.54
N ALA A 82 -6.62 -22.50 -5.89
CA ALA A 82 -7.84 -22.87 -6.58
C ALA A 82 -8.61 -21.58 -6.91
N GLY A 83 -8.79 -21.28 -8.20
CA GLY A 83 -9.52 -20.10 -8.66
C GLY A 83 -8.67 -18.84 -8.82
N LYS A 84 -9.35 -17.70 -9.11
CA LYS A 84 -8.72 -16.42 -9.45
C LYS A 84 -8.24 -15.64 -8.23
N PHE A 85 -8.91 -15.78 -7.08
CA PHE A 85 -8.58 -15.14 -5.81
C PHE A 85 -8.63 -16.17 -4.69
N PHE A 86 -7.62 -16.18 -3.84
CA PHE A 86 -7.54 -17.12 -2.73
C PHE A 86 -7.71 -16.46 -1.35
N ILE A 87 -7.66 -15.13 -1.25
CA ILE A 87 -7.89 -14.41 0.00
C ILE A 87 -9.00 -13.38 -0.21
N PRO A 88 -10.12 -13.44 0.53
CA PRO A 88 -11.17 -12.42 0.46
C PRO A 88 -10.66 -11.04 0.88
N VAL A 89 -11.09 -9.99 0.16
CA VAL A 89 -10.62 -8.60 0.37
C VAL A 89 -10.85 -8.13 1.81
N HIS A 90 -12.03 -8.43 2.38
CA HIS A 90 -12.35 -8.01 3.76
C HIS A 90 -11.43 -8.67 4.80
N VAL A 91 -11.08 -9.95 4.62
CA VAL A 91 -10.15 -10.66 5.52
C VAL A 91 -8.75 -10.03 5.43
N LEU A 92 -8.29 -9.76 4.21
CA LEU A 92 -7.01 -9.10 3.96
C LEU A 92 -6.98 -7.71 4.62
N ARG A 93 -8.03 -6.92 4.40
CA ARG A 93 -8.19 -5.58 4.95
C ARG A 93 -8.12 -5.56 6.47
N ASP A 94 -8.93 -6.38 7.11
CA ASP A 94 -9.08 -6.34 8.57
C ASP A 94 -7.81 -6.87 9.26
N LYS A 95 -7.19 -7.90 8.71
CA LYS A 95 -5.90 -8.42 9.19
C LYS A 95 -4.78 -7.38 9.06
N PHE A 96 -4.67 -6.75 7.88
CA PHE A 96 -3.66 -5.71 7.62
C PHE A 96 -3.85 -4.50 8.53
N LYS A 97 -5.09 -3.95 8.61
CA LYS A 97 -5.42 -2.81 9.47
C LYS A 97 -5.07 -3.08 10.93
N GLY A 98 -5.53 -4.21 11.46
CA GLY A 98 -5.27 -4.60 12.84
C GLY A 98 -3.78 -4.73 13.14
N LYS A 99 -3.02 -5.38 12.24
CA LYS A 99 -1.57 -5.54 12.36
C LYS A 99 -0.85 -4.19 12.32
N TYR A 100 -1.17 -3.35 11.33
CA TYR A 100 -0.52 -2.05 11.17
C TYR A 100 -0.74 -1.16 12.39
N LEU A 101 -1.98 -1.00 12.84
CA LEU A 101 -2.31 -0.17 14.00
C LEU A 101 -1.74 -0.72 15.33
N SER A 102 -1.67 -2.03 15.48
CA SER A 102 -1.05 -2.67 16.66
C SER A 102 0.45 -2.39 16.71
N LEU A 103 1.16 -2.60 15.63
CA LEU A 103 2.61 -2.36 15.55
C LEU A 103 2.94 -0.86 15.63
N LEU A 104 2.14 0.00 15.00
CA LEU A 104 2.26 1.45 15.13
C LEU A 104 2.09 1.90 16.59
N ASN A 105 1.12 1.35 17.30
CA ASN A 105 0.93 1.63 18.72
C ASN A 105 2.11 1.13 19.58
N THR A 106 2.75 0.03 19.19
CA THR A 106 3.98 -0.45 19.85
C THR A 106 5.13 0.53 19.64
N LEU A 107 5.29 1.10 18.44
CA LEU A 107 6.28 2.14 18.18
C LEU A 107 6.03 3.39 19.02
N TYR A 108 4.76 3.82 19.14
CA TYR A 108 4.36 4.93 20.01
C TYR A 108 4.75 4.68 21.48
N LYS A 109 4.35 3.55 22.04
CA LYS A 109 4.63 3.18 23.43
C LYS A 109 6.14 3.10 23.73
N ASN A 110 6.92 2.74 22.75
CA ASN A 110 8.39 2.63 22.85
C ASN A 110 9.12 3.94 22.53
N ASN A 111 8.40 5.07 22.37
CA ASN A 111 8.95 6.39 22.05
C ASN A 111 9.86 6.37 20.79
N LYS A 112 9.47 5.60 19.77
CA LYS A 112 10.23 5.47 18.50
C LYS A 112 9.73 6.41 17.41
N LEU A 113 8.65 7.16 17.65
CA LEU A 113 8.05 8.07 16.69
C LEU A 113 8.49 9.52 16.96
N ASN A 114 8.79 10.22 15.87
CA ASN A 114 8.99 11.66 15.87
C ASN A 114 7.66 12.35 15.58
N PHE A 115 7.41 13.44 16.30
CA PHE A 115 6.22 14.26 16.12
C PHE A 115 6.67 15.69 15.86
N SER A 116 6.25 16.27 14.74
CA SER A 116 6.52 17.66 14.40
C SER A 116 5.33 18.26 13.65
N SER A 117 5.23 19.58 13.71
CA SER A 117 4.21 20.35 12.97
C SER A 117 2.79 19.77 13.13
N SER A 118 2.18 19.34 12.03
CA SER A 118 0.79 18.91 11.95
C SER A 118 0.45 17.64 12.75
N CYS A 119 1.43 16.90 13.26
CA CYS A 119 1.19 15.68 14.07
C CYS A 119 1.65 15.82 15.54
N GLU A 120 2.12 16.99 15.97
CA GLU A 120 2.64 17.23 17.32
C GLU A 120 1.64 16.87 18.43
N ARG A 121 0.35 17.17 18.22
CA ARG A 121 -0.73 16.81 19.15
C ARG A 121 -0.77 15.32 19.51
N LEU A 122 -0.32 14.45 18.61
CA LEU A 122 -0.30 13.00 18.80
C LEU A 122 0.72 12.53 19.84
N GLN A 123 1.58 13.39 20.36
CA GLN A 123 2.43 13.12 21.52
C GLN A 123 1.55 12.89 22.78
N ASN A 124 0.42 13.56 22.87
CA ASN A 124 -0.52 13.38 23.96
C ASN A 124 -1.21 12.02 23.83
N SER A 125 -1.19 11.23 24.92
CA SER A 125 -1.71 9.87 24.92
C SER A 125 -3.22 9.78 24.69
N TYR A 126 -3.99 10.79 25.10
CA TYR A 126 -5.43 10.86 24.87
C TYR A 126 -5.73 11.13 23.40
N GLU A 127 -5.04 12.13 22.79
CA GLU A 127 -5.15 12.45 21.38
C GLU A 127 -4.71 11.27 20.48
N TRP A 128 -3.62 10.59 20.87
CA TRP A 128 -3.16 9.37 20.19
C TRP A 128 -4.22 8.27 20.19
N LYS A 129 -4.82 8.02 21.35
CA LYS A 129 -5.85 6.99 21.47
C LYS A 129 -7.07 7.30 20.60
N ASP A 130 -7.61 8.52 20.71
CA ASP A 130 -8.79 8.95 19.93
C ASP A 130 -8.52 8.87 18.42
N TRP A 131 -7.37 9.39 17.98
CA TRP A 131 -6.95 9.32 16.57
C TRP A 131 -6.80 7.89 16.07
N LYS A 132 -6.16 7.02 16.83
CA LYS A 132 -6.02 5.61 16.49
C LYS A 132 -7.37 4.89 16.42
N ASP A 133 -8.27 5.17 17.36
CA ASP A 133 -9.60 4.58 17.39
C ASP A 133 -10.44 5.04 16.19
N LYS A 134 -10.31 6.28 15.76
CA LYS A 134 -10.90 6.78 14.49
C LYS A 134 -10.34 6.05 13.27
N LEU A 135 -9.03 5.84 13.19
CA LEU A 135 -8.41 5.06 12.12
C LEU A 135 -8.89 3.60 12.11
N TYR A 136 -9.11 3.00 13.28
CA TYR A 136 -9.61 1.64 13.38
C TYR A 136 -11.05 1.51 12.87
N LYS A 137 -11.90 2.50 13.16
CA LYS A 137 -13.29 2.56 12.67
C LYS A 137 -13.38 2.81 11.17
N LYS A 138 -12.39 3.49 10.60
CA LYS A 138 -12.35 3.80 9.17
C LYS A 138 -12.19 2.53 8.34
N GLU A 139 -12.84 2.51 7.18
CA GLU A 139 -12.62 1.47 6.19
C GLU A 139 -11.30 1.71 5.44
N TRP A 140 -10.42 0.71 5.47
CA TRP A 140 -9.18 0.73 4.70
C TRP A 140 -9.40 -0.03 3.40
N CYS A 141 -8.85 0.46 2.32
CA CYS A 141 -9.11 -0.11 0.98
C CYS A 141 -7.88 -0.84 0.42
N PRO A 142 -7.66 -2.13 0.70
CA PRO A 142 -6.83 -2.94 -0.15
C PRO A 142 -7.59 -3.20 -1.45
N TYR A 143 -6.93 -2.99 -2.58
CA TYR A 143 -7.47 -3.32 -3.89
C TYR A 143 -6.81 -4.60 -4.39
N ILE A 144 -7.60 -5.59 -4.76
CA ILE A 144 -7.13 -6.83 -5.36
C ILE A 144 -7.52 -6.82 -6.83
N LYS A 145 -6.51 -6.93 -7.71
CA LYS A 145 -6.72 -7.11 -9.13
C LYS A 145 -6.63 -8.59 -9.47
N GLU A 146 -7.43 -9.02 -10.45
CA GLU A 146 -7.40 -10.38 -10.97
C GLU A 146 -6.00 -10.78 -11.46
N THR A 147 -5.76 -12.09 -11.42
CA THR A 147 -4.52 -12.72 -11.86
C THR A 147 -4.20 -12.40 -13.31
N PHE A 148 -2.92 -12.26 -13.60
CA PHE A 148 -2.42 -12.10 -14.96
C PHE A 148 -2.56 -13.43 -15.71
N ASN A 149 -3.12 -13.38 -16.91
CA ASN A 149 -3.09 -14.51 -17.83
C ASN A 149 -1.71 -14.56 -18.49
N GLY A 150 -0.75 -15.25 -17.83
CA GLY A 150 0.59 -15.47 -18.35
C GLY A 150 1.68 -14.57 -17.75
N PHE A 151 2.92 -15.04 -17.88
CA PHE A 151 4.13 -14.43 -17.31
C PHE A 151 4.45 -13.05 -17.93
N GLY A 152 4.20 -12.88 -19.24
CA GLY A 152 4.45 -11.62 -19.94
C GLY A 152 3.67 -10.44 -19.37
N ASN A 153 2.39 -10.64 -19.04
CA ASN A 153 1.56 -9.61 -18.44
C ASN A 153 2.00 -9.23 -17.01
N ALA A 154 2.58 -10.19 -16.27
CA ALA A 154 3.12 -9.92 -14.93
C ALA A 154 4.40 -9.10 -15.01
N ILE A 155 5.27 -9.34 -16.00
CA ILE A 155 6.48 -8.55 -16.24
C ILE A 155 6.13 -7.14 -16.68
N GLU A 156 5.18 -6.98 -17.60
CA GLU A 156 4.72 -5.65 -18.02
C GLU A 156 4.12 -4.86 -16.86
N TYR A 157 3.32 -5.52 -16.02
CA TYR A 157 2.80 -4.91 -14.80
C TYR A 157 3.93 -4.49 -13.86
N LEU A 158 4.91 -5.36 -13.60
CA LEU A 158 6.09 -5.05 -12.81
C LEU A 158 6.85 -3.85 -13.39
N GLY A 159 7.12 -3.84 -14.69
CA GLY A 159 7.80 -2.74 -15.35
C GLY A 159 7.13 -1.38 -15.11
N ARG A 160 5.81 -1.33 -15.12
CA ARG A 160 5.05 -0.09 -14.85
C ARG A 160 5.18 0.41 -13.40
N TYR A 161 5.38 -0.48 -12.43
CA TYR A 161 5.40 -0.14 -11.01
C TYR A 161 6.79 -0.11 -10.38
N THR A 162 7.78 -0.75 -10.99
CA THR A 162 9.17 -0.71 -10.51
C THR A 162 9.89 0.56 -10.94
N HIS A 163 9.42 1.23 -12.00
CA HIS A 163 9.89 2.57 -12.31
C HIS A 163 9.40 3.55 -11.23
N LYS A 164 10.33 4.06 -10.43
CA LYS A 164 10.08 5.06 -9.38
C LYS A 164 9.78 6.46 -9.94
N ILE A 165 9.17 6.54 -11.11
CA ILE A 165 8.84 7.79 -11.79
C ILE A 165 7.35 8.02 -11.61
N ALA A 166 7.00 9.09 -10.93
CA ALA A 166 5.61 9.45 -10.66
C ALA A 166 4.85 9.80 -11.95
N ILE A 167 5.50 10.53 -12.84
CA ILE A 167 5.02 10.84 -14.20
C ILE A 167 6.17 10.75 -15.19
N SER A 168 5.89 10.39 -16.45
CA SER A 168 6.86 10.46 -17.53
C SER A 168 6.95 11.88 -18.10
N ASN A 169 8.09 12.22 -18.72
CA ASN A 169 8.27 13.52 -19.39
C ASN A 169 7.19 13.77 -20.45
N SER A 170 6.68 12.72 -21.10
CA SER A 170 5.60 12.83 -22.08
C SER A 170 4.24 13.25 -21.48
N CYS A 171 4.09 13.22 -20.16
CA CYS A 171 2.91 13.73 -19.46
C CYS A 171 3.01 15.22 -19.13
N ILE A 172 4.21 15.81 -19.16
CA ILE A 172 4.42 17.23 -18.88
C ILE A 172 3.98 18.03 -20.09
N LEU A 173 3.05 18.98 -19.90
CA LEU A 173 2.47 19.80 -20.93
C LEU A 173 3.14 21.18 -21.00
N SER A 174 3.41 21.78 -19.85
CA SER A 174 4.12 23.06 -19.75
C SER A 174 4.86 23.18 -18.41
N VAL A 175 5.94 23.94 -18.43
CA VAL A 175 6.72 24.31 -17.26
C VAL A 175 7.00 25.80 -17.36
N THR A 176 6.64 26.56 -16.33
CA THR A 176 6.96 27.97 -16.16
C THR A 176 7.81 28.14 -14.89
N GLU A 177 8.19 29.37 -14.55
CA GLU A 177 8.93 29.62 -13.31
C GLU A 177 8.15 29.25 -12.04
N ASN A 178 6.82 29.31 -12.08
CA ASN A 178 5.95 29.15 -10.92
C ASN A 178 5.01 27.94 -10.99
N GLU A 179 4.84 27.33 -12.14
CA GLU A 179 3.82 26.32 -12.35
C GLU A 179 4.32 25.19 -13.26
N VAL A 180 3.85 23.98 -12.99
CA VAL A 180 4.01 22.81 -13.85
C VAL A 180 2.64 22.24 -14.18
N THR A 181 2.31 22.19 -15.49
CA THR A 181 1.08 21.55 -15.96
C THR A 181 1.38 20.20 -16.56
N PHE A 182 0.63 19.18 -16.16
CA PHE A 182 0.79 17.82 -16.66
C PHE A 182 -0.55 17.12 -16.92
N SER A 183 -0.51 16.07 -17.72
CA SER A 183 -1.65 15.23 -18.09
C SER A 183 -1.76 14.05 -17.13
N ALA A 184 -2.87 13.96 -16.39
CA ALA A 184 -3.25 12.82 -15.55
C ALA A 184 -4.37 12.00 -16.18
N ARG A 185 -4.52 10.74 -15.77
CA ARG A 185 -5.64 9.90 -16.22
C ARG A 185 -6.96 10.41 -15.66
N GLY A 186 -8.06 10.13 -16.34
CA GLY A 186 -9.41 10.34 -15.81
C GLY A 186 -9.63 9.61 -14.47
N LYS A 187 -10.56 10.11 -13.66
CA LYS A 187 -10.87 9.52 -12.33
C LYS A 187 -11.52 8.14 -12.45
N LYS A 188 -12.24 7.90 -13.55
CA LYS A 188 -12.89 6.64 -13.84
C LYS A 188 -12.36 6.01 -15.14
N PRO A 189 -12.42 4.68 -15.29
CA PRO A 189 -12.10 4.03 -16.54
C PRO A 189 -12.92 4.60 -17.71
N GLY A 190 -12.25 4.98 -18.82
CA GLY A 190 -12.89 5.56 -19.99
C GLY A 190 -13.07 7.07 -19.98
N GLU A 191 -12.82 7.76 -18.87
CA GLU A 191 -12.81 9.22 -18.85
C GLU A 191 -11.57 9.80 -19.57
N PRO A 192 -11.70 10.98 -20.21
CA PRO A 192 -10.58 11.65 -20.85
C PRO A 192 -9.50 12.01 -19.82
N LYS A 193 -8.27 12.18 -20.32
CA LYS A 193 -7.17 12.69 -19.51
C LYS A 193 -7.50 14.08 -19.00
N ARG A 194 -7.07 14.39 -17.79
CA ARG A 194 -7.22 15.69 -17.13
C ARG A 194 -5.90 16.44 -17.14
N GLN A 195 -5.96 17.74 -17.22
CA GLN A 195 -4.82 18.62 -16.97
C GLN A 195 -4.80 19.02 -15.50
N ILE A 196 -3.63 18.97 -14.90
CA ILE A 196 -3.38 19.35 -13.50
C ILE A 196 -2.22 20.33 -13.52
N THR A 197 -2.38 21.44 -12.81
CA THR A 197 -1.36 22.46 -12.60
C THR A 197 -0.99 22.48 -11.12
N LEU A 198 0.30 22.42 -10.82
CA LEU A 198 0.90 22.52 -9.50
C LEU A 198 1.75 23.76 -9.42
#